data_7a1ddbf3ca6fc2b9d9aa923f3d4b81a5
#
_entry.id   7a1ddbf3ca6fc2b9d9aa923f3d4b81a5
#
_cell.length_a   1.000
_cell.length_b   1.000
_cell.length_c   1.000
_cell.angle_alpha   90.00
_cell.angle_beta   90.00
_cell.angle_gamma   90.00
#
_symmetry.space_group_name_H-M   'P 1'
#
loop_
_entity.id
_entity.type
_entity.pdbx_description
1 polymer ?
#
loop_
_entity_poly.entity_id
_entity_poly.type
_entity_poly.pdbx_seq_one_letter_code
_entity_poly.pdbx_strand_id
1 'polypeptide(L)'
;MNWKNHYRKALTFSYDDGNEQDRKLLEILNRYGMKATFNVNTGLNHDCGTWVYRNVLEVHRLNLAECPELYAGHEMAVHGVYHYNLTELTPEECTAELQDNIAAITEIYGTVPVGMAYPYGVFNDAVVEELRRLGIGYGRGTESSHCFAEQEDLLRFCPTCHHDDEALFSLAEQFLQTEAETPQIFYIWGHSYEFEGNCNWDRLERLCEMLAGRDDIFYGTNREVLLPDWAVQTK
;
A
#
# COMPACT_ATOMS: atom_id res chain seq x y z
N MET A 1 1.92 14.60 -12.75
CA MET A 1 2.91 14.41 -13.83
C MET A 1 2.83 12.97 -14.28
N ASN A 2 2.67 12.70 -15.56
CA ASN A 2 2.61 11.32 -16.06
C ASN A 2 4.03 10.73 -16.05
N TRP A 3 4.34 9.82 -15.11
CA TRP A 3 5.68 9.27 -14.97
C TRP A 3 6.14 8.50 -16.21
N LYS A 4 5.24 7.81 -16.90
CA LYS A 4 5.54 7.01 -18.10
C LYS A 4 6.09 7.82 -19.29
N ASN A 5 5.84 9.13 -19.33
CA ASN A 5 6.41 10.00 -20.38
C ASN A 5 7.86 10.42 -20.10
N HIS A 6 8.29 10.35 -18.83
CA HIS A 6 9.61 10.79 -18.38
C HIS A 6 10.49 9.66 -17.85
N TYR A 7 9.85 8.63 -17.27
CA TYR A 7 10.51 7.50 -16.65
C TYR A 7 10.00 6.20 -17.27
N ARG A 8 10.85 5.18 -17.27
CA ARG A 8 10.46 3.81 -17.64
C ARG A 8 10.41 2.87 -16.43
N LYS A 9 10.88 3.34 -15.28
CA LYS A 9 10.86 2.61 -14.03
C LYS A 9 10.12 3.40 -12.96
N ALA A 10 9.31 2.73 -12.16
CA ALA A 10 8.65 3.30 -10.99
C ALA A 10 8.79 2.37 -9.78
N LEU A 11 9.02 2.97 -8.62
CA LEU A 11 9.07 2.29 -7.34
C LEU A 11 7.94 2.80 -6.46
N THR A 12 7.22 1.89 -5.82
CA THR A 12 6.19 2.21 -4.83
C THR A 12 6.19 1.21 -3.69
N PHE A 13 5.81 1.69 -2.52
CA PHE A 13 5.58 0.87 -1.32
C PHE A 13 4.11 0.88 -0.94
N SER A 14 3.63 -0.22 -0.35
CA SER A 14 2.26 -0.37 0.12
C SER A 14 2.27 -1.04 1.48
N TYR A 15 1.80 -0.35 2.50
CA TYR A 15 1.78 -0.87 3.88
C TYR A 15 0.36 -0.90 4.42
N ASP A 16 0.06 -1.96 5.19
CA ASP A 16 -1.29 -2.25 5.65
C ASP A 16 -1.45 -1.99 7.15
N ASP A 17 -2.72 -1.87 7.57
CA ASP A 17 -3.23 -1.86 8.93
C ASP A 17 -3.20 -0.53 9.68
N GLY A 18 -2.29 0.39 9.41
CA GLY A 18 -2.21 1.66 10.14
C GLY A 18 -1.85 1.47 11.62
N ASN A 19 -0.64 0.99 11.88
CA ASN A 19 -0.18 0.65 13.23
C ASN A 19 0.95 1.57 13.74
N GLU A 20 1.28 1.49 15.03
CA GLU A 20 2.26 2.39 15.67
C GLU A 20 3.65 2.34 15.02
N GLN A 21 4.03 1.21 14.43
CA GLN A 21 5.31 1.04 13.74
C GLN A 21 5.39 1.84 12.43
N ASP A 22 4.27 2.34 11.91
CA ASP A 22 4.27 3.25 10.75
C ASP A 22 5.07 4.53 11.01
N ARG A 23 5.17 4.97 12.27
CA ARG A 23 5.98 6.14 12.64
C ARG A 23 7.45 5.97 12.25
N LYS A 24 8.03 4.82 12.59
CA LYS A 24 9.43 4.50 12.24
C LYS A 24 9.58 4.20 10.76
N LEU A 25 8.62 3.51 10.17
CA LEU A 25 8.59 3.26 8.74
C LEU A 25 8.64 4.57 7.94
N LEU A 26 7.77 5.52 8.28
CA LEU A 26 7.69 6.84 7.65
C LEU A 26 8.97 7.66 7.83
N GLU A 27 9.59 7.61 9.02
CA GLU A 27 10.89 8.26 9.25
C GLU A 27 11.94 7.76 8.26
N ILE A 28 12.03 6.43 8.06
CA ILE A 28 12.99 5.82 7.14
C ILE A 28 12.63 6.19 5.70
N LEU A 29 11.39 5.96 5.25
CA LEU A 29 10.98 6.23 3.89
C LEU A 29 11.19 7.71 3.50
N ASN A 30 10.83 8.65 4.40
CA ASN A 30 11.01 10.08 4.17
C ASN A 30 12.47 10.48 4.07
N ARG A 31 13.35 9.89 4.88
CA ARG A 31 14.80 10.14 4.85
C ARG A 31 15.40 9.82 3.49
N TYR A 32 14.91 8.78 2.82
CA TYR A 32 15.38 8.35 1.50
C TYR A 32 14.54 8.91 0.33
N GLY A 33 13.56 9.78 0.60
CA GLY A 33 12.68 10.34 -0.43
C GLY A 33 11.73 9.34 -1.08
N MET A 34 11.45 8.23 -0.40
CA MET A 34 10.51 7.20 -0.87
C MET A 34 9.07 7.63 -0.66
N LYS A 35 8.18 7.13 -1.52
CA LYS A 35 6.73 7.30 -1.40
C LYS A 35 6.06 5.97 -1.12
N ALA A 36 4.99 6.02 -0.33
CA ALA A 36 4.22 4.85 0.02
C ALA A 36 2.71 5.14 0.02
N THR A 37 1.94 4.08 -0.06
CA THR A 37 0.51 4.06 0.20
C THR A 37 0.25 3.28 1.47
N PHE A 38 -0.60 3.81 2.33
CA PHE A 38 -1.03 3.18 3.58
C PHE A 38 -2.49 2.78 3.46
N ASN A 39 -2.74 1.48 3.52
CA ASN A 39 -4.07 0.89 3.45
C ASN A 39 -4.59 0.70 4.87
N VAL A 40 -5.62 1.45 5.26
CA VAL A 40 -5.95 1.60 6.68
C VAL A 40 -7.37 1.15 7.03
N ASN A 41 -7.49 0.60 8.25
CA ASN A 41 -8.79 0.24 8.84
C ASN A 41 -9.27 1.39 9.73
N THR A 42 -10.41 1.96 9.41
CA THR A 42 -10.90 3.17 10.10
C THR A 42 -11.75 2.90 11.34
N GLY A 43 -12.25 1.68 11.52
CA GLY A 43 -13.00 1.26 12.72
C GLY A 43 -12.14 0.62 13.80
N LEU A 44 -10.85 0.38 13.52
CA LEU A 44 -9.90 -0.19 14.45
C LEU A 44 -8.91 0.90 14.91
N ASN A 45 -8.55 0.89 16.19
CA ASN A 45 -7.66 1.87 16.80
C ASN A 45 -6.88 1.24 17.96
N HIS A 46 -6.17 2.07 18.75
CA HIS A 46 -5.37 1.62 19.88
C HIS A 46 -6.16 0.80 20.92
N ASP A 47 -7.43 1.14 21.14
CA ASP A 47 -8.29 0.51 22.15
C ASP A 47 -8.97 -0.78 21.64
N CYS A 48 -9.03 -0.95 20.32
CA CYS A 48 -9.61 -2.14 19.68
C CYS A 48 -8.78 -2.54 18.45
N GLY A 49 -8.65 -3.82 18.19
CA GLY A 49 -7.87 -4.33 17.05
C GLY A 49 -6.38 -4.54 17.37
N THR A 50 -6.02 -4.65 18.65
CA THR A 50 -4.70 -5.09 19.09
C THR A 50 -4.55 -6.60 18.95
N TRP A 51 -3.37 -7.06 18.53
CA TRP A 51 -3.04 -8.47 18.44
C TRP A 51 -1.57 -8.73 18.77
N VAL A 52 -1.21 -10.01 18.95
CA VAL A 52 0.19 -10.40 19.20
C VAL A 52 0.78 -11.06 17.97
N TYR A 53 1.78 -10.41 17.37
CA TYR A 53 2.52 -10.92 16.22
C TYR A 53 3.58 -11.93 16.67
N ARG A 54 3.50 -13.17 16.16
CA ARG A 54 4.45 -14.28 16.41
C ARG A 54 4.80 -14.51 17.89
N ASN A 55 3.95 -14.15 18.83
CA ASN A 55 4.18 -14.19 20.28
C ASN A 55 5.37 -13.33 20.77
N VAL A 56 5.81 -12.32 20.00
CA VAL A 56 6.97 -11.48 20.33
C VAL A 56 6.64 -10.00 20.41
N LEU A 57 5.59 -9.54 19.72
CA LEU A 57 5.24 -8.12 19.65
C LEU A 57 3.73 -7.95 19.79
N GLU A 58 3.31 -7.15 20.77
CA GLU A 58 1.94 -6.64 20.83
C GLU A 58 1.82 -5.46 19.85
N VAL A 59 0.94 -5.61 18.84
CA VAL A 59 0.75 -4.62 17.79
C VAL A 59 -0.48 -3.79 18.10
N HIS A 60 -0.32 -2.48 18.12
CA HIS A 60 -1.38 -1.51 18.34
C HIS A 60 -1.64 -0.70 17.08
N ARG A 61 -2.92 -0.50 16.74
CA ARG A 61 -3.32 0.38 15.65
C ARG A 61 -3.28 1.83 16.10
N LEU A 62 -3.02 2.72 15.16
CA LEU A 62 -3.08 4.16 15.39
C LEU A 62 -4.52 4.67 15.48
N ASN A 63 -4.75 5.67 16.32
CA ASN A 63 -5.93 6.53 16.23
C ASN A 63 -5.73 7.52 15.07
N LEU A 64 -6.15 7.13 13.87
CA LEU A 64 -5.85 7.86 12.64
C LEU A 64 -6.30 9.33 12.67
N ALA A 65 -7.45 9.61 13.29
CA ALA A 65 -7.99 10.97 13.43
C ALA A 65 -7.15 11.87 14.36
N GLU A 66 -6.32 11.28 15.23
CA GLU A 66 -5.45 12.02 16.16
C GLU A 66 -4.07 12.34 15.55
N CYS A 67 -3.72 11.71 14.44
CA CYS A 67 -2.41 11.89 13.81
C CYS A 67 -2.48 11.96 12.27
N PRO A 68 -3.40 12.75 11.67
CA PRO A 68 -3.56 12.78 10.22
C PRO A 68 -2.30 13.26 9.49
N GLU A 69 -1.50 14.16 10.09
CA GLU A 69 -0.28 14.67 9.48
C GLU A 69 0.87 13.66 9.48
N LEU A 70 0.77 12.56 10.21
CA LEU A 70 1.78 11.50 10.20
C LEU A 70 2.05 10.99 8.77
N TYR A 71 1.00 10.85 7.97
CA TYR A 71 1.07 10.33 6.61
C TYR A 71 1.22 11.42 5.53
N ALA A 72 1.56 12.66 5.93
CA ALA A 72 1.69 13.77 4.99
C ALA A 72 2.68 13.46 3.86
N GLY A 73 2.25 13.65 2.62
CA GLY A 73 3.04 13.36 1.43
C GLY A 73 3.02 11.91 0.96
N HIS A 74 2.23 11.06 1.61
CA HIS A 74 1.93 9.68 1.22
C HIS A 74 0.45 9.53 0.85
N GLU A 75 0.07 8.38 0.30
CA GLU A 75 -1.32 8.09 -0.05
C GLU A 75 -2.00 7.29 1.05
N MET A 76 -3.28 7.62 1.30
CA MET A 76 -4.16 6.81 2.13
C MET A 76 -5.11 6.02 1.23
N ALA A 77 -5.26 4.72 1.49
CA ALA A 77 -6.06 3.80 0.71
C ALA A 77 -6.94 2.90 1.60
N VAL A 78 -7.92 2.27 0.99
CA VAL A 78 -8.94 1.46 1.64
C VAL A 78 -8.37 0.11 2.11
N HIS A 79 -8.75 -0.31 3.33
CA HIS A 79 -8.48 -1.65 3.86
C HIS A 79 -9.67 -2.22 4.66
N GLY A 80 -10.87 -1.64 4.43
CA GLY A 80 -12.09 -1.90 5.19
C GLY A 80 -12.13 -1.15 6.53
N VAL A 81 -13.30 -1.12 7.14
CA VAL A 81 -13.48 -0.54 8.49
C VAL A 81 -12.88 -1.45 9.55
N TYR A 82 -13.23 -2.76 9.49
CA TYR A 82 -12.90 -3.75 10.52
C TYR A 82 -12.00 -4.90 10.04
N HIS A 83 -11.39 -4.76 8.85
CA HIS A 83 -10.52 -5.80 8.28
C HIS A 83 -11.24 -7.14 8.04
N TYR A 84 -12.51 -7.09 7.64
CA TYR A 84 -13.26 -8.31 7.34
C TYR A 84 -12.81 -8.96 6.03
N ASN A 85 -12.92 -10.28 5.94
CA ASN A 85 -12.86 -10.98 4.66
C ASN A 85 -14.12 -10.60 3.84
N LEU A 86 -13.96 -9.72 2.87
CA LEU A 86 -15.07 -9.16 2.10
C LEU A 86 -15.85 -10.23 1.32
N THR A 87 -15.24 -11.38 1.02
CA THR A 87 -15.90 -12.46 0.28
C THR A 87 -16.87 -13.27 1.14
N GLU A 88 -16.85 -13.09 2.45
CA GLU A 88 -17.72 -13.75 3.42
C GLU A 88 -18.91 -12.87 3.85
N LEU A 89 -18.89 -11.59 3.45
CA LEU A 89 -19.96 -10.65 3.74
C LEU A 89 -21.11 -10.77 2.72
N THR A 90 -22.31 -10.41 3.17
CA THR A 90 -23.39 -10.15 2.21
C THR A 90 -23.07 -8.94 1.31
N PRO A 91 -23.69 -8.79 0.14
CA PRO A 91 -23.45 -7.61 -0.71
C PRO A 91 -23.68 -6.29 0.00
N GLU A 92 -24.69 -6.20 0.85
CA GLU A 92 -25.04 -5.00 1.62
C GLU A 92 -23.96 -4.69 2.67
N GLU A 93 -23.49 -5.70 3.41
CA GLU A 93 -22.41 -5.56 4.39
C GLU A 93 -21.09 -5.18 3.73
N CYS A 94 -20.74 -5.81 2.59
CA CYS A 94 -19.55 -5.47 1.82
C CYS A 94 -19.58 -4.02 1.33
N THR A 95 -20.73 -3.58 0.80
CA THR A 95 -20.94 -2.18 0.40
C THR A 95 -20.74 -1.23 1.57
N ALA A 96 -21.36 -1.49 2.72
CA ALA A 96 -21.25 -0.65 3.91
C ALA A 96 -19.79 -0.58 4.42
N GLU A 97 -19.12 -1.72 4.54
CA GLU A 97 -17.72 -1.82 4.98
C GLU A 97 -16.78 -0.97 4.12
N LEU A 98 -16.99 -0.99 2.79
CA LEU A 98 -16.18 -0.20 1.86
C LEU A 98 -16.56 1.28 1.86
N GLN A 99 -17.85 1.62 1.82
CA GLN A 99 -18.32 3.01 1.79
C GLN A 99 -17.96 3.76 3.07
N ASP A 100 -18.13 3.14 4.23
CA ASP A 100 -17.83 3.75 5.53
C ASP A 100 -16.32 3.97 5.66
N ASN A 101 -15.48 3.04 5.18
CA ASN A 101 -14.03 3.23 5.16
C ASN A 101 -13.61 4.37 4.23
N ILE A 102 -14.17 4.45 3.00
CA ILE A 102 -13.92 5.55 2.05
C ILE A 102 -14.33 6.89 2.66
N ALA A 103 -15.51 6.96 3.30
CA ALA A 103 -16.02 8.18 3.91
C ALA A 103 -15.12 8.65 5.06
N ALA A 104 -14.72 7.73 5.95
CA ALA A 104 -13.85 8.04 7.09
C ALA A 104 -12.46 8.51 6.63
N ILE A 105 -11.82 7.83 5.66
CA ILE A 105 -10.55 8.27 5.07
C ILE A 105 -10.70 9.67 4.47
N THR A 106 -11.78 9.91 3.73
CA THR A 106 -12.04 11.22 3.11
C THR A 106 -12.23 12.31 4.16
N GLU A 107 -12.91 12.00 5.27
CA GLU A 107 -13.11 12.95 6.38
C GLU A 107 -11.79 13.30 7.07
N ILE A 108 -10.96 12.29 7.38
CA ILE A 108 -9.71 12.47 8.12
C ILE A 108 -8.65 13.17 7.26
N TYR A 109 -8.49 12.76 6.00
CA TYR A 109 -7.36 13.18 5.15
C TYR A 109 -7.73 14.18 4.05
N GLY A 110 -9.01 14.48 3.86
CA GLY A 110 -9.48 15.47 2.87
C GLY A 110 -9.38 15.01 1.40
N THR A 111 -9.01 13.75 1.15
CA THR A 111 -8.87 13.20 -0.21
C THR A 111 -9.63 11.89 -0.31
N VAL A 112 -10.42 11.74 -1.38
CA VAL A 112 -11.15 10.49 -1.66
C VAL A 112 -10.13 9.41 -2.07
N PRO A 113 -10.07 8.27 -1.35
CA PRO A 113 -9.17 7.17 -1.73
C PRO A 113 -9.62 6.53 -3.05
N VAL A 114 -8.66 6.14 -3.87
CA VAL A 114 -8.90 5.49 -5.18
C VAL A 114 -8.26 4.11 -5.27
N GLY A 115 -7.65 3.66 -4.22
CA GLY A 115 -6.97 2.39 -4.12
C GLY A 115 -7.36 1.58 -2.90
N MET A 116 -7.06 0.28 -2.96
CA MET A 116 -7.34 -0.66 -1.90
C MET A 116 -6.26 -1.75 -1.79
N ALA A 117 -6.00 -2.23 -0.58
CA ALA A 117 -5.46 -3.56 -0.33
C ALA A 117 -6.59 -4.46 0.20
N TYR A 118 -6.73 -5.64 -0.38
CA TYR A 118 -7.73 -6.60 0.09
C TYR A 118 -7.33 -7.18 1.44
N PRO A 119 -8.19 -7.12 2.50
CA PRO A 119 -7.93 -7.84 3.73
C PRO A 119 -7.64 -9.33 3.45
N TYR A 120 -6.58 -9.85 4.05
CA TYR A 120 -6.05 -11.21 3.80
C TYR A 120 -5.62 -11.49 2.35
N GLY A 121 -5.65 -10.51 1.46
CA GLY A 121 -5.39 -10.67 0.03
C GLY A 121 -6.52 -11.38 -0.73
N VAL A 122 -7.69 -11.60 -0.11
CA VAL A 122 -8.79 -12.41 -0.65
C VAL A 122 -9.84 -11.53 -1.31
N PHE A 123 -10.24 -11.89 -2.53
CA PHE A 123 -11.30 -11.21 -3.29
C PHE A 123 -12.01 -12.19 -4.24
N ASN A 124 -13.17 -11.77 -4.73
CA ASN A 124 -13.94 -12.45 -5.79
C ASN A 124 -14.51 -11.42 -6.75
N ASP A 125 -15.18 -11.89 -7.80
CA ASP A 125 -15.73 -11.00 -8.84
C ASP A 125 -16.76 -10.02 -8.27
N ALA A 126 -17.56 -10.42 -7.30
CA ALA A 126 -18.55 -9.54 -6.67
C ALA A 126 -17.90 -8.37 -5.92
N VAL A 127 -16.84 -8.63 -5.16
CA VAL A 127 -16.07 -7.59 -4.47
C VAL A 127 -15.40 -6.66 -5.48
N VAL A 128 -14.81 -7.19 -6.55
CA VAL A 128 -14.19 -6.39 -7.61
C VAL A 128 -15.18 -5.47 -8.31
N GLU A 129 -16.39 -5.97 -8.64
CA GLU A 129 -17.43 -5.15 -9.23
C GLU A 129 -17.92 -4.05 -8.28
N GLU A 130 -18.01 -4.34 -6.99
CA GLU A 130 -18.38 -3.34 -5.98
C GLU A 130 -17.32 -2.25 -5.87
N LEU A 131 -16.03 -2.59 -5.84
CA LEU A 131 -14.96 -1.60 -5.86
C LEU A 131 -15.03 -0.69 -7.10
N ARG A 132 -15.29 -1.27 -8.28
CA ARG A 132 -15.46 -0.51 -9.51
C ARG A 132 -16.64 0.46 -9.42
N ARG A 133 -17.76 0.01 -8.85
CA ARG A 133 -18.96 0.83 -8.62
C ARG A 133 -18.68 1.99 -7.66
N LEU A 134 -17.81 1.77 -6.67
CA LEU A 134 -17.41 2.78 -5.67
C LEU A 134 -16.30 3.72 -6.16
N GLY A 135 -15.79 3.54 -7.39
CA GLY A 135 -14.77 4.40 -7.97
C GLY A 135 -13.35 4.08 -7.52
N ILE A 136 -13.10 2.87 -7.00
CA ILE A 136 -11.74 2.38 -6.70
C ILE A 136 -11.10 1.95 -8.02
N GLY A 137 -9.91 2.45 -8.30
CA GLY A 137 -9.19 2.24 -9.54
C GLY A 137 -8.15 1.13 -9.49
N TYR A 138 -7.69 0.73 -8.31
CA TYR A 138 -6.81 -0.44 -8.12
C TYR A 138 -7.10 -1.17 -6.82
N GLY A 139 -6.86 -2.48 -6.82
CA GLY A 139 -6.98 -3.35 -5.65
C GLY A 139 -5.83 -4.36 -5.61
N ARG A 140 -5.04 -4.39 -4.53
CA ARG A 140 -3.86 -5.24 -4.39
C ARG A 140 -4.17 -6.48 -3.55
N GLY A 141 -3.81 -7.66 -4.12
CA GLY A 141 -3.71 -8.92 -3.39
C GLY A 141 -2.38 -9.07 -2.65
N THR A 142 -2.10 -10.29 -2.15
CA THR A 142 -0.87 -10.61 -1.41
C THR A 142 0.10 -11.52 -2.17
N GLU A 143 -0.31 -12.05 -3.32
CA GLU A 143 0.50 -12.95 -4.12
C GLU A 143 1.65 -12.20 -4.80
N SER A 144 2.89 -12.66 -4.60
CA SER A 144 4.07 -12.07 -5.24
C SER A 144 4.17 -12.51 -6.69
N SER A 145 4.22 -11.55 -7.61
CA SER A 145 4.39 -11.83 -9.04
C SER A 145 5.85 -12.07 -9.44
N HIS A 146 6.81 -11.54 -8.68
CA HIS A 146 8.24 -11.43 -9.00
C HIS A 146 8.48 -10.82 -10.39
N CYS A 147 7.57 -9.98 -10.86
CA CYS A 147 7.59 -9.36 -12.18
C CYS A 147 7.42 -7.84 -12.06
N PHE A 148 8.02 -7.09 -12.99
CA PHE A 148 7.95 -5.63 -13.03
C PHE A 148 7.01 -5.12 -14.11
N ALA A 149 6.47 -5.98 -14.97
CA ALA A 149 5.62 -5.58 -16.07
C ALA A 149 4.30 -4.96 -15.59
N GLU A 150 3.76 -4.03 -16.37
CA GLU A 150 2.42 -3.48 -16.14
C GLU A 150 1.37 -4.60 -16.21
N GLN A 151 0.34 -4.48 -15.37
CA GLN A 151 -0.80 -5.39 -15.34
C GLN A 151 -2.04 -4.68 -15.90
N GLU A 152 -2.86 -5.39 -16.65
CA GLU A 152 -4.05 -4.82 -17.27
C GLU A 152 -5.21 -4.67 -16.28
N ASP A 153 -5.42 -5.67 -15.41
CA ASP A 153 -6.48 -5.65 -14.39
C ASP A 153 -5.95 -5.12 -13.06
N LEU A 154 -6.00 -3.81 -12.89
CA LEU A 154 -5.52 -3.16 -11.68
C LEU A 154 -6.37 -3.45 -10.44
N LEU A 155 -7.61 -3.91 -10.58
CA LEU A 155 -8.43 -4.35 -9.45
C LEU A 155 -8.08 -5.76 -8.97
N ARG A 156 -7.21 -6.49 -9.68
CA ARG A 156 -6.63 -7.78 -9.28
C ARG A 156 -5.10 -7.71 -9.31
N PHE A 157 -4.56 -6.59 -8.84
CA PHE A 157 -3.13 -6.32 -8.92
C PHE A 157 -2.32 -7.24 -8.01
N CYS A 158 -1.31 -7.91 -8.59
CA CYS A 158 -0.31 -8.71 -7.88
C CYS A 158 0.95 -7.87 -7.64
N PRO A 159 1.36 -7.59 -6.40
CA PRO A 159 2.59 -6.85 -6.11
C PRO A 159 3.82 -7.60 -6.61
N THR A 160 4.94 -6.90 -6.77
CA THR A 160 6.19 -7.59 -7.16
C THR A 160 6.63 -8.55 -6.06
N CYS A 161 6.68 -8.11 -4.81
CA CYS A 161 7.02 -8.98 -3.68
C CYS A 161 6.62 -8.36 -2.33
N HIS A 162 6.57 -9.21 -1.31
CA HIS A 162 6.54 -8.80 0.08
C HIS A 162 7.92 -8.27 0.52
N HIS A 163 8.00 -7.36 1.47
CA HIS A 163 9.27 -6.82 1.94
C HIS A 163 10.17 -7.86 2.64
N ASP A 164 9.58 -8.95 3.16
CA ASP A 164 10.32 -10.09 3.74
C ASP A 164 10.59 -11.22 2.73
N ASP A 165 10.21 -11.04 1.44
CA ASP A 165 10.49 -12.02 0.39
C ASP A 165 12.01 -12.28 0.29
N GLU A 166 12.40 -13.55 0.19
CA GLU A 166 13.81 -13.94 0.06
C GLU A 166 14.44 -13.36 -1.20
N ALA A 167 13.63 -13.19 -2.26
CA ALA A 167 14.08 -12.64 -3.53
C ALA A 167 14.18 -11.11 -3.55
N LEU A 168 13.74 -10.38 -2.49
CA LEU A 168 13.64 -8.92 -2.48
C LEU A 168 14.89 -8.21 -3.01
N PHE A 169 16.07 -8.56 -2.50
CA PHE A 169 17.32 -7.89 -2.90
C PHE A 169 17.77 -8.27 -4.31
N SER A 170 17.57 -9.53 -4.71
CA SER A 170 17.87 -9.94 -6.10
C SER A 170 16.92 -9.28 -7.11
N LEU A 171 15.65 -9.11 -6.75
CA LEU A 171 14.69 -8.35 -7.54
C LEU A 171 15.08 -6.85 -7.62
N ALA A 172 15.54 -6.27 -6.50
CA ALA A 172 16.02 -4.89 -6.49
C ALA A 172 17.26 -4.71 -7.40
N GLU A 173 18.24 -5.63 -7.35
CA GLU A 173 19.39 -5.63 -8.26
C GLU A 173 18.95 -5.76 -9.71
N GLN A 174 18.06 -6.69 -10.02
CA GLN A 174 17.51 -6.87 -11.36
C GLN A 174 16.81 -5.62 -11.86
N PHE A 175 15.96 -5.01 -11.03
CA PHE A 175 15.24 -3.76 -11.36
C PHE A 175 16.20 -2.62 -11.67
N LEU A 176 17.26 -2.46 -10.89
CA LEU A 176 18.29 -1.44 -11.11
C LEU A 176 19.05 -1.65 -12.41
N GLN A 177 19.38 -2.90 -12.75
CA GLN A 177 20.18 -3.25 -13.94
C GLN A 177 19.35 -3.29 -15.23
N THR A 178 17.99 -3.34 -15.11
CA THR A 178 17.12 -3.41 -16.29
C THR A 178 17.17 -2.11 -17.08
N GLU A 179 17.55 -2.19 -18.36
CA GLU A 179 17.34 -1.15 -19.38
C GLU A 179 15.89 -1.29 -19.87
N ALA A 180 14.98 -0.48 -19.30
CA ALA A 180 13.56 -0.64 -19.52
C ALA A 180 13.11 -0.04 -20.86
N GLU A 181 12.69 -0.87 -21.81
CA GLU A 181 12.04 -0.45 -23.06
C GLU A 181 10.55 -0.15 -22.85
N THR A 182 9.90 -0.89 -21.95
CA THR A 182 8.51 -0.72 -21.53
C THR A 182 8.45 -0.31 -20.05
N PRO A 183 7.34 0.28 -19.58
CA PRO A 183 7.21 0.64 -18.17
C PRO A 183 7.39 -0.56 -17.24
N GLN A 184 8.18 -0.37 -16.19
CA GLN A 184 8.50 -1.36 -15.16
C GLN A 184 8.10 -0.81 -13.80
N ILE A 185 7.40 -1.60 -13.00
CA ILE A 185 6.91 -1.21 -11.68
C ILE A 185 7.49 -2.16 -10.64
N PHE A 186 8.28 -1.62 -9.71
CA PHE A 186 8.68 -2.36 -8.54
C PHE A 186 7.74 -2.01 -7.38
N TYR A 187 6.80 -2.90 -7.11
CA TYR A 187 5.77 -2.73 -6.09
C TYR A 187 6.07 -3.64 -4.90
N ILE A 188 6.44 -3.04 -3.77
CA ILE A 188 6.81 -3.75 -2.54
C ILE A 188 5.70 -3.53 -1.51
N TRP A 189 5.26 -4.59 -0.84
CA TRP A 189 4.23 -4.49 0.17
C TRP A 189 4.62 -5.18 1.48
N GLY A 190 3.85 -4.94 2.55
CA GLY A 190 3.99 -5.59 3.84
C GLY A 190 3.29 -4.83 4.95
N HIS A 191 3.69 -5.13 6.19
CA HIS A 191 3.19 -4.47 7.39
C HIS A 191 4.38 -3.95 8.20
N SER A 192 4.30 -2.71 8.68
CA SER A 192 5.45 -2.08 9.38
C SER A 192 5.82 -2.79 10.68
N TYR A 193 4.85 -3.39 11.38
CA TYR A 193 5.10 -4.15 12.60
C TYR A 193 5.98 -5.39 12.40
N GLU A 194 6.04 -5.92 11.18
CA GLU A 194 6.86 -7.09 10.86
C GLU A 194 8.35 -6.78 11.02
N PHE A 195 8.80 -5.59 10.66
CA PHE A 195 10.19 -5.15 10.89
C PHE A 195 10.56 -5.12 12.38
N GLU A 196 9.63 -4.67 13.22
CA GLU A 196 9.84 -4.66 14.67
C GLU A 196 9.86 -6.08 15.23
N GLY A 197 8.85 -6.88 14.89
CA GLY A 197 8.70 -8.25 15.39
C GLY A 197 9.79 -9.20 14.90
N ASN A 198 10.35 -8.95 13.70
CA ASN A 198 11.46 -9.71 13.13
C ASN A 198 12.83 -9.11 13.47
N CYS A 199 12.88 -7.95 14.17
CA CYS A 199 14.11 -7.22 14.50
C CYS A 199 14.98 -6.92 13.26
N ASN A 200 14.38 -6.54 12.13
CA ASN A 200 15.06 -6.39 10.84
C ASN A 200 14.81 -5.04 10.14
N TRP A 201 14.68 -3.94 10.90
CA TRP A 201 14.59 -2.58 10.35
C TRP A 201 15.76 -2.23 9.42
N ASP A 202 16.94 -2.79 9.67
CA ASP A 202 18.13 -2.66 8.81
C ASP A 202 17.90 -3.21 7.39
N ARG A 203 16.99 -4.17 7.23
CA ARG A 203 16.58 -4.68 5.92
C ARG A 203 15.92 -3.58 5.09
N LEU A 204 15.02 -2.78 5.70
CA LEU A 204 14.38 -1.64 5.04
C LEU A 204 15.39 -0.53 4.74
N GLU A 205 16.24 -0.17 5.70
CA GLU A 205 17.30 0.83 5.53
C GLU A 205 18.18 0.46 4.32
N ARG A 206 18.68 -0.77 4.30
CA ARG A 206 19.52 -1.28 3.20
C ARG A 206 18.79 -1.24 1.86
N LEU A 207 17.50 -1.61 1.82
CA LEU A 207 16.71 -1.55 0.59
C LEU A 207 16.56 -0.11 0.09
N CYS A 208 16.23 0.82 0.99
CA CYS A 208 16.13 2.23 0.66
C CYS A 208 17.46 2.82 0.20
N GLU A 209 18.58 2.52 0.86
CA GLU A 209 19.93 2.93 0.42
C GLU A 209 20.25 2.47 -0.99
N MET A 210 19.89 1.22 -1.31
CA MET A 210 20.15 0.63 -2.62
C MET A 210 19.32 1.28 -3.73
N LEU A 211 18.07 1.66 -3.46
CA LEU A 211 17.11 2.13 -4.44
C LEU A 211 17.02 3.66 -4.54
N ALA A 212 17.49 4.42 -3.53
CA ALA A 212 17.30 5.86 -3.46
C ALA A 212 18.16 6.66 -4.46
N GLY A 213 17.68 7.88 -4.79
CA GLY A 213 18.46 8.89 -5.53
C GLY A 213 18.78 8.53 -6.99
N ARG A 214 17.97 7.69 -7.63
CA ARG A 214 18.16 7.27 -9.03
C ARG A 214 17.39 8.20 -9.96
N ASP A 215 18.07 8.76 -10.94
CA ASP A 215 17.48 9.69 -11.91
C ASP A 215 16.56 9.00 -12.94
N ASP A 216 16.64 7.67 -13.05
CA ASP A 216 15.86 6.85 -13.97
C ASP A 216 14.62 6.21 -13.34
N ILE A 217 14.38 6.43 -12.04
CA ILE A 217 13.27 5.85 -11.27
C ILE A 217 12.31 6.95 -10.81
N PHE A 218 11.02 6.76 -11.08
CA PHE A 218 9.95 7.54 -10.47
C PHE A 218 9.58 6.94 -9.11
N TYR A 219 9.67 7.74 -8.05
CA TYR A 219 9.26 7.36 -6.70
C TYR A 219 7.85 7.91 -6.45
N GLY A 220 6.86 7.04 -6.47
CA GLY A 220 5.46 7.45 -6.35
C GLY A 220 4.66 6.61 -5.36
N THR A 221 3.50 7.12 -4.96
CA THR A 221 2.47 6.35 -4.29
C THR A 221 1.86 5.33 -5.25
N ASN A 222 1.10 4.35 -4.75
CA ASN A 222 0.47 3.36 -5.62
C ASN A 222 -0.42 4.03 -6.68
N ARG A 223 -1.19 5.05 -6.28
CA ARG A 223 -2.00 5.85 -7.18
C ARG A 223 -1.17 6.53 -8.28
N GLU A 224 -0.08 7.22 -7.91
CA GLU A 224 0.77 7.93 -8.87
C GLU A 224 1.44 6.96 -9.86
N VAL A 225 1.71 5.73 -9.42
CA VAL A 225 2.35 4.69 -10.23
C VAL A 225 1.33 3.94 -11.09
N LEU A 226 0.21 3.48 -10.51
CA LEU A 226 -0.77 2.65 -11.20
C LEU A 226 -1.78 3.46 -12.01
N LEU A 227 -2.15 4.66 -11.52
CA LEU A 227 -3.18 5.52 -12.08
C LEU A 227 -2.64 6.94 -12.39
N PRO A 228 -1.53 7.10 -13.14
CA PRO A 228 -0.84 8.38 -13.30
C PRO A 228 -1.72 9.48 -13.91
N ASP A 229 -2.73 9.11 -14.68
CA ASP A 229 -3.66 10.03 -15.35
C ASP A 229 -5.01 10.19 -14.61
N TRP A 230 -5.17 9.55 -13.43
CA TRP A 230 -6.41 9.61 -12.65
C TRP A 230 -6.54 10.96 -11.94
N ALA A 231 -7.64 11.65 -12.19
CA ALA A 231 -7.91 12.95 -11.55
C ALA A 231 -8.02 12.82 -10.03
N VAL A 232 -7.40 13.77 -9.29
CA VAL A 232 -7.55 13.86 -7.84
C VAL A 232 -8.91 14.44 -7.52
N GLN A 233 -9.75 13.69 -6.83
CA GLN A 233 -10.97 14.22 -6.22
C GLN A 233 -10.64 14.65 -4.79
N THR A 234 -10.60 15.96 -4.56
CA THR A 234 -10.49 16.54 -3.22
C THR A 234 -11.89 16.94 -2.73
N LYS A 235 -12.08 16.85 -1.42
CA LYS A 235 -13.33 17.27 -0.76
C LYS A 235 -13.49 18.79 -0.76
#